data_da3af16b58bf2f14c0c69c222b73592d
#
_entry.id   da3af16b58bf2f14c0c69c222b73592d
#
_cell.length_a   1.000
_cell.length_b   1.000
_cell.length_c   1.000
_cell.angle_alpha   90.00
_cell.angle_beta   90.00
_cell.angle_gamma   90.00
#
_symmetry.space_group_name_H-M   'P 1'
#
loop_
_entity.id
_entity.type
_entity.pdbx_description
1 polymer ?
#
loop_
_entity_poly.entity_id
_entity_poly.type
_entity_poly.pdbx_seq_one_letter_code
_entity_poly.pdbx_strand_id
1 'polypeptide(L)'
;MAKKAVRQSPVSILNAWWSTWLMVAFLTSGALVASWVYLTSPGQLPFKSVSIQGEFEYLDRADVERRVEEYLEGGFVSLDMDTLRAAINDLPWVADVAIRRQWPDTLHVQVTEQSPLAHWGDKAFVNLQGDVFIPEKTRDVASSIYLMGPEGSSYTVVEQYLALRSSAVSLPIRIKSLSLNQYGEWHVKFDDGLDLELGSEAVTQRWNRFTKHYSHVVAQKKPQRIDMRYEHGFAVRWSDEAVIEVKANG
;
A
#
# COMPACT_ATOMS: atom_id res chain seq x y z
N MET A 1 -71.06 -74.22 -6.68
CA MET A 1 -70.72 -72.78 -6.83
C MET A 1 -69.48 -72.48 -6.03
N ALA A 2 -68.29 -72.34 -6.70
CA ALA A 2 -67.01 -72.10 -6.05
C ALA A 2 -66.66 -70.59 -6.20
N LYS A 3 -66.59 -69.88 -5.06
CA LYS A 3 -66.12 -68.48 -5.02
C LYS A 3 -64.58 -68.40 -5.25
N LYS A 4 -64.17 -67.83 -6.35
CA LYS A 4 -62.74 -67.51 -6.66
C LYS A 4 -62.27 -66.34 -5.75
N ALA A 5 -61.41 -66.63 -4.81
CA ALA A 5 -60.71 -65.58 -4.02
C ALA A 5 -59.72 -64.91 -4.91
N VAL A 6 -59.86 -63.60 -5.10
CA VAL A 6 -58.90 -62.73 -5.80
C VAL A 6 -57.73 -62.49 -4.85
N ARG A 7 -56.57 -63.08 -5.18
CA ARG A 7 -55.31 -62.91 -4.48
C ARG A 7 -54.76 -61.53 -4.86
N GLN A 8 -54.92 -60.57 -4.00
CA GLN A 8 -54.26 -59.27 -4.17
C GLN A 8 -52.75 -59.46 -4.00
N SER A 9 -51.97 -59.04 -4.96
CA SER A 9 -50.51 -59.13 -4.97
C SER A 9 -49.91 -58.11 -4.03
N PRO A 10 -48.89 -58.45 -3.18
CA PRO A 10 -48.28 -57.56 -2.21
C PRO A 10 -47.36 -56.50 -2.83
N VAL A 11 -47.25 -56.42 -4.15
CA VAL A 11 -46.30 -55.55 -4.88
C VAL A 11 -46.75 -54.08 -4.86
N SER A 12 -47.96 -53.75 -4.59
CA SER A 12 -48.51 -52.38 -4.63
C SER A 12 -48.14 -51.51 -3.40
N ILE A 13 -47.83 -52.09 -2.26
CA ILE A 13 -47.52 -51.36 -1.03
C ILE A 13 -46.07 -50.88 -0.98
N LEU A 14 -45.11 -51.66 -1.50
CA LEU A 14 -43.70 -51.25 -1.56
C LEU A 14 -43.51 -50.10 -2.52
N ASN A 15 -44.20 -50.06 -3.66
CA ASN A 15 -44.08 -48.98 -4.64
C ASN A 15 -44.69 -47.66 -4.14
N ALA A 16 -45.72 -47.71 -3.29
CA ALA A 16 -46.30 -46.50 -2.69
C ALA A 16 -45.38 -45.85 -1.66
N TRP A 17 -44.57 -46.62 -0.95
CA TRP A 17 -43.65 -46.09 0.06
C TRP A 17 -42.43 -45.39 -0.56
N TRP A 18 -41.89 -45.94 -1.62
CA TRP A 18 -40.81 -45.30 -2.37
C TRP A 18 -41.24 -43.98 -3.04
N SER A 19 -42.46 -43.94 -3.58
CA SER A 19 -43.02 -42.75 -4.20
C SER A 19 -43.24 -41.62 -3.17
N THR A 20 -43.64 -41.94 -1.94
CA THR A 20 -43.79 -40.95 -0.86
C THR A 20 -42.43 -40.41 -0.41
N TRP A 21 -41.39 -41.24 -0.29
CA TRP A 21 -40.03 -40.78 0.02
C TRP A 21 -39.41 -39.91 -1.08
N LEU A 22 -39.63 -40.25 -2.35
CA LEU A 22 -39.21 -39.44 -3.50
C LEU A 22 -39.93 -38.08 -3.52
N MET A 23 -41.23 -38.07 -3.21
CA MET A 23 -42.00 -36.83 -3.12
C MET A 23 -41.51 -35.94 -1.96
N VAL A 24 -41.24 -36.51 -0.79
CA VAL A 24 -40.71 -35.79 0.37
C VAL A 24 -39.30 -35.23 0.02
N ALA A 25 -38.42 -36.03 -0.59
CA ALA A 25 -37.10 -35.59 -1.01
C ALA A 25 -37.17 -34.46 -2.04
N PHE A 26 -38.12 -34.53 -2.99
CA PHE A 26 -38.32 -33.46 -3.96
C PHE A 26 -38.85 -32.17 -3.32
N LEU A 27 -39.82 -32.27 -2.40
CA LEU A 27 -40.35 -31.11 -1.69
C LEU A 27 -39.29 -30.47 -0.76
N THR A 28 -38.49 -31.28 -0.06
CA THR A 28 -37.40 -30.75 0.80
C THR A 28 -36.29 -30.10 -0.02
N SER A 29 -35.90 -30.71 -1.15
CA SER A 29 -34.90 -30.08 -2.04
C SER A 29 -35.45 -28.80 -2.67
N GLY A 30 -36.69 -28.75 -3.07
CA GLY A 30 -37.36 -27.54 -3.56
C GLY A 30 -37.44 -26.43 -2.50
N ALA A 31 -37.75 -26.77 -1.26
CA ALA A 31 -37.77 -25.83 -0.14
C ALA A 31 -36.38 -25.30 0.19
N LEU A 32 -35.33 -26.16 0.13
CA LEU A 32 -33.95 -25.75 0.33
C LEU A 32 -33.47 -24.80 -0.77
N VAL A 33 -33.78 -25.11 -2.03
CA VAL A 33 -33.46 -24.23 -3.16
C VAL A 33 -34.18 -22.89 -3.05
N ALA A 34 -35.48 -22.91 -2.73
CA ALA A 34 -36.27 -21.69 -2.54
C ALA A 34 -35.72 -20.82 -1.38
N SER A 35 -35.37 -21.46 -0.24
CA SER A 35 -34.72 -20.79 0.89
C SER A 35 -33.38 -20.20 0.51
N TRP A 36 -32.54 -20.92 -0.24
CA TRP A 36 -31.27 -20.44 -0.75
C TRP A 36 -31.45 -19.23 -1.65
N VAL A 37 -32.35 -19.32 -2.64
CA VAL A 37 -32.62 -18.19 -3.55
C VAL A 37 -33.18 -17.00 -2.78
N TYR A 38 -34.06 -17.22 -1.80
CA TYR A 38 -34.62 -16.16 -0.96
C TYR A 38 -33.52 -15.47 -0.13
N LEU A 39 -32.64 -16.23 0.54
CA LEU A 39 -31.56 -15.69 1.38
C LEU A 39 -30.47 -14.96 0.57
N THR A 40 -30.24 -15.37 -0.69
CA THR A 40 -29.25 -14.75 -1.57
C THR A 40 -29.82 -13.62 -2.43
N SER A 41 -31.14 -13.38 -2.37
CA SER A 41 -31.78 -12.30 -3.12
C SER A 41 -31.34 -10.93 -2.60
N PRO A 42 -31.03 -9.97 -3.49
CA PRO A 42 -30.67 -8.61 -3.10
C PRO A 42 -31.70 -7.98 -2.17
N GLY A 43 -31.27 -7.35 -1.08
CA GLY A 43 -32.14 -6.64 -0.14
C GLY A 43 -32.84 -7.48 0.93
N GLN A 44 -32.69 -8.82 0.96
CA GLN A 44 -33.38 -9.64 1.96
C GLN A 44 -32.76 -9.59 3.38
N LEU A 45 -31.45 -9.32 3.47
CA LEU A 45 -30.72 -9.12 4.73
C LEU A 45 -29.93 -7.83 4.63
N PRO A 46 -30.53 -6.67 4.96
CA PRO A 46 -29.80 -5.40 4.92
C PRO A 46 -28.73 -5.34 6.02
N PHE A 47 -27.64 -4.66 5.75
CA PHE A 47 -26.69 -4.30 6.80
C PHE A 47 -27.35 -3.35 7.79
N LYS A 48 -27.20 -3.61 9.10
CA LYS A 48 -27.67 -2.71 10.15
C LYS A 48 -26.55 -1.80 10.65
N SER A 49 -25.30 -2.28 10.57
CA SER A 49 -24.15 -1.52 11.01
C SER A 49 -22.92 -1.79 10.17
N VAL A 50 -22.13 -0.74 9.97
CA VAL A 50 -20.80 -0.83 9.41
C VAL A 50 -19.83 -0.27 10.45
N SER A 51 -18.84 -1.07 10.82
CA SER A 51 -17.78 -0.67 11.75
C SER A 51 -16.50 -0.45 10.96
N ILE A 52 -16.09 0.80 10.80
CA ILE A 52 -14.85 1.17 10.14
C ILE A 52 -13.82 1.50 11.22
N GLN A 53 -12.67 0.80 11.18
CA GLN A 53 -11.57 0.94 12.12
C GLN A 53 -10.28 1.18 11.35
N GLY A 54 -9.38 1.98 11.90
CA GLY A 54 -8.08 2.33 11.32
C GLY A 54 -7.50 3.56 12.00
N GLU A 55 -6.27 3.87 11.66
CA GLU A 55 -5.66 5.17 11.92
C GLU A 55 -6.04 6.10 10.76
N PHE A 56 -6.45 7.33 11.05
CA PHE A 56 -6.93 8.30 10.06
C PHE A 56 -6.15 9.61 10.25
N GLU A 57 -4.85 9.58 9.93
CA GLU A 57 -3.98 10.75 10.01
C GLU A 57 -4.07 11.60 8.73
N TYR A 58 -3.97 10.95 7.59
CA TYR A 58 -4.00 11.56 6.25
C TYR A 58 -5.28 11.19 5.49
N LEU A 59 -5.84 10.01 5.71
CA LEU A 59 -7.08 9.53 5.10
C LEU A 59 -8.28 10.18 5.78
N ASP A 60 -9.24 10.68 5.00
CA ASP A 60 -10.51 11.11 5.54
C ASP A 60 -11.44 9.89 5.73
N ARG A 61 -11.85 9.66 6.96
CA ARG A 61 -12.79 8.58 7.27
C ARG A 61 -14.07 8.67 6.44
N ALA A 62 -14.55 9.90 6.16
CA ALA A 62 -15.74 10.11 5.34
C ALA A 62 -15.57 9.61 3.90
N ASP A 63 -14.34 9.62 3.35
CA ASP A 63 -14.08 9.08 2.01
C ASP A 63 -14.24 7.55 2.00
N VAL A 64 -13.80 6.87 3.07
CA VAL A 64 -14.00 5.43 3.23
C VAL A 64 -15.47 5.09 3.44
N GLU A 65 -16.17 5.83 4.31
CA GLU A 65 -17.60 5.65 4.58
C GLU A 65 -18.42 5.78 3.29
N ARG A 66 -18.20 6.83 2.52
CA ARG A 66 -18.86 7.05 1.23
C ARG A 66 -18.57 5.92 0.25
N ARG A 67 -17.30 5.46 0.16
CA ARG A 67 -16.94 4.36 -0.73
C ARG A 67 -17.61 3.05 -0.33
N VAL A 68 -17.73 2.76 0.96
CA VAL A 68 -18.44 1.59 1.45
C VAL A 68 -19.94 1.68 1.14
N GLU A 69 -20.57 2.84 1.39
CA GLU A 69 -22.00 3.05 1.14
C GLU A 69 -22.39 2.80 -0.33
N GLU A 70 -21.53 3.19 -1.29
CA GLU A 70 -21.76 2.95 -2.73
C GLU A 70 -21.94 1.45 -3.08
N TYR A 71 -21.41 0.53 -2.27
CA TYR A 71 -21.43 -0.91 -2.52
C TYR A 71 -22.40 -1.69 -1.62
N LEU A 72 -23.04 -1.04 -0.63
CA LEU A 72 -23.95 -1.72 0.31
C LEU A 72 -25.31 -2.09 -0.26
N GLU A 73 -25.68 -1.65 -1.48
CA GLU A 73 -26.99 -1.85 -2.08
C GLU A 73 -27.37 -3.33 -2.30
N GLY A 74 -26.40 -4.26 -2.24
CA GLY A 74 -26.61 -5.69 -2.52
C GLY A 74 -27.16 -6.53 -1.36
N GLY A 75 -27.17 -6.07 -0.11
CA GLY A 75 -27.51 -6.86 1.07
C GLY A 75 -26.34 -7.71 1.62
N PHE A 76 -26.54 -8.25 2.85
CA PHE A 76 -25.45 -8.88 3.63
C PHE A 76 -24.82 -10.13 3.00
N VAL A 77 -25.62 -10.96 2.33
CA VAL A 77 -25.15 -12.23 1.73
C VAL A 77 -24.63 -12.01 0.32
N SER A 78 -25.28 -11.13 -0.45
CA SER A 78 -24.98 -10.90 -1.87
C SER A 78 -23.84 -9.89 -2.11
N LEU A 79 -23.37 -9.19 -1.07
CA LEU A 79 -22.26 -8.23 -1.21
C LEU A 79 -21.00 -8.93 -1.74
N ASP A 80 -20.46 -8.41 -2.82
CA ASP A 80 -19.16 -8.82 -3.34
C ASP A 80 -18.03 -8.15 -2.53
N MET A 81 -17.40 -8.93 -1.67
CA MET A 81 -16.35 -8.47 -0.78
C MET A 81 -15.07 -8.08 -1.51
N ASP A 82 -14.79 -8.74 -2.63
CA ASP A 82 -13.56 -8.50 -3.40
C ASP A 82 -13.68 -7.20 -4.19
N THR A 83 -14.84 -6.94 -4.78
CA THR A 83 -15.13 -5.67 -5.44
C THR A 83 -15.11 -4.51 -4.45
N LEU A 84 -15.70 -4.66 -3.26
CA LEU A 84 -15.65 -3.64 -2.22
C LEU A 84 -14.20 -3.39 -1.74
N ARG A 85 -13.42 -4.47 -1.54
CA ARG A 85 -12.01 -4.37 -1.17
C ARG A 85 -11.20 -3.59 -2.21
N ALA A 86 -11.38 -3.92 -3.49
CA ALA A 86 -10.71 -3.22 -4.58
C ALA A 86 -11.07 -1.73 -4.59
N ALA A 87 -12.35 -1.40 -4.44
CA ALA A 87 -12.82 -0.03 -4.42
C ALA A 87 -12.27 0.81 -3.25
N ILE A 88 -12.06 0.21 -2.07
CA ILE A 88 -11.43 0.91 -0.94
C ILE A 88 -9.92 1.02 -1.14
N ASN A 89 -9.26 0.00 -1.68
CA ASN A 89 -7.82 0.02 -1.98
C ASN A 89 -7.47 1.04 -3.08
N ASP A 90 -8.41 1.44 -3.93
CA ASP A 90 -8.22 2.51 -4.91
C ASP A 90 -8.08 3.90 -4.29
N LEU A 91 -8.40 4.07 -2.99
CA LEU A 91 -8.16 5.31 -2.30
C LEU A 91 -6.65 5.50 -2.05
N PRO A 92 -6.04 6.62 -2.48
CA PRO A 92 -4.58 6.78 -2.49
C PRO A 92 -3.91 6.63 -1.11
N TRP A 93 -4.62 6.97 -0.04
CA TRP A 93 -4.11 6.87 1.33
C TRP A 93 -4.35 5.51 1.99
N VAL A 94 -4.93 4.54 1.26
CA VAL A 94 -5.13 3.18 1.77
C VAL A 94 -3.95 2.29 1.35
N ALA A 95 -3.26 1.72 2.31
CA ALA A 95 -2.20 0.74 2.08
C ALA A 95 -2.78 -0.67 1.96
N ASP A 96 -3.75 -1.00 2.81
CA ASP A 96 -4.43 -2.30 2.79
C ASP A 96 -5.80 -2.18 3.47
N VAL A 97 -6.73 -3.07 3.10
CA VAL A 97 -8.03 -3.18 3.73
C VAL A 97 -8.42 -4.63 3.99
N ALA A 98 -8.80 -4.93 5.22
CA ALA A 98 -9.37 -6.21 5.61
C ALA A 98 -10.87 -6.03 5.89
N ILE A 99 -11.71 -6.79 5.16
CA ILE A 99 -13.16 -6.72 5.31
C ILE A 99 -13.66 -8.06 5.82
N ARG A 100 -14.53 -8.02 6.84
CA ARG A 100 -15.11 -9.22 7.47
C ARG A 100 -16.59 -9.04 7.71
N ARG A 101 -17.39 -10.07 7.40
CA ARG A 101 -18.77 -10.13 7.81
C ARG A 101 -18.86 -10.63 9.26
N GLN A 102 -19.58 -9.91 10.08
CA GLN A 102 -19.97 -10.36 11.42
C GLN A 102 -21.47 -10.58 11.44
N TRP A 103 -21.86 -11.83 11.55
CA TRP A 103 -23.25 -12.21 11.61
C TRP A 103 -23.97 -11.60 12.82
N PRO A 104 -25.27 -11.18 12.71
CA PRO A 104 -26.13 -11.44 11.54
C PRO A 104 -26.09 -10.33 10.46
N ASP A 105 -25.62 -9.12 10.73
CA ASP A 105 -25.94 -7.93 9.93
C ASP A 105 -24.85 -6.82 9.97
N THR A 106 -23.64 -7.14 10.44
CA THR A 106 -22.57 -6.17 10.62
C THR A 106 -21.41 -6.39 9.64
N LEU A 107 -20.90 -5.32 9.05
CA LEU A 107 -19.69 -5.32 8.25
C LEU A 107 -18.54 -4.66 9.04
N HIS A 108 -17.44 -5.38 9.21
CA HIS A 108 -16.21 -4.82 9.76
C HIS A 108 -15.24 -4.51 8.64
N VAL A 109 -14.81 -3.26 8.56
CA VAL A 109 -13.81 -2.75 7.62
C VAL A 109 -12.63 -2.24 8.44
N GLN A 110 -11.50 -2.94 8.35
CA GLN A 110 -10.24 -2.54 8.96
C GLN A 110 -9.35 -1.94 7.87
N VAL A 111 -9.07 -0.65 7.97
CA VAL A 111 -8.23 0.09 7.02
C VAL A 111 -6.85 0.29 7.61
N THR A 112 -5.83 0.00 6.81
CA THR A 112 -4.43 0.36 7.11
C THR A 112 -4.06 1.54 6.22
N GLU A 113 -3.66 2.65 6.83
CA GLU A 113 -3.29 3.86 6.11
C GLU A 113 -1.87 3.79 5.56
N GLN A 114 -1.62 4.48 4.43
CA GLN A 114 -0.28 4.65 3.86
C GLN A 114 0.60 5.48 4.80
N SER A 115 1.80 4.99 5.05
CA SER A 115 2.81 5.71 5.82
C SER A 115 3.89 6.25 4.87
N PRO A 116 3.85 7.54 4.50
CA PRO A 116 4.80 8.11 3.55
C PRO A 116 6.20 8.19 4.16
N LEU A 117 7.17 7.59 3.46
CA LEU A 117 8.60 7.71 3.78
C LEU A 117 9.17 9.01 3.23
N ALA A 118 8.86 9.34 1.98
CA ALA A 118 9.43 10.45 1.24
C ALA A 118 8.49 10.93 0.13
N HIS A 119 8.75 12.15 -0.36
CA HIS A 119 8.21 12.59 -1.65
C HIS A 119 8.83 11.76 -2.78
N TRP A 120 8.02 11.38 -3.77
CA TRP A 120 8.46 10.76 -5.01
C TRP A 120 8.21 11.69 -6.19
N GLY A 121 9.28 12.28 -6.71
CA GLY A 121 9.17 13.37 -7.67
C GLY A 121 8.41 14.58 -7.10
N ASP A 122 7.57 15.20 -7.93
CA ASP A 122 6.92 16.46 -7.57
C ASP A 122 5.56 16.31 -6.87
N LYS A 123 4.83 15.20 -7.11
CA LYS A 123 3.42 15.09 -6.71
C LYS A 123 3.06 13.81 -5.97
N ALA A 124 3.93 12.82 -6.01
CA ALA A 124 3.70 11.53 -5.39
C ALA A 124 4.43 11.38 -4.07
N PHE A 125 4.05 10.36 -3.32
CA PHE A 125 4.77 9.86 -2.16
C PHE A 125 5.18 8.41 -2.39
N VAL A 126 6.16 7.96 -1.64
CA VAL A 126 6.59 6.57 -1.60
C VAL A 126 6.64 6.09 -0.15
N ASN A 127 6.16 4.87 0.10
CA ASN A 127 6.23 4.23 1.40
C ASN A 127 7.53 3.41 1.58
N LEU A 128 7.69 2.77 2.74
CA LEU A 128 8.87 1.93 3.03
C LEU A 128 8.97 0.69 2.13
N GLN A 129 7.86 0.23 1.57
CA GLN A 129 7.78 -0.92 0.66
C GLN A 129 8.16 -0.55 -0.78
N GLY A 130 8.30 0.76 -1.08
CA GLY A 130 8.56 1.25 -2.42
C GLY A 130 7.29 1.48 -3.25
N ASP A 131 6.10 1.37 -2.64
CA ASP A 131 4.85 1.66 -3.34
C ASP A 131 4.69 3.17 -3.50
N VAL A 132 4.41 3.59 -4.73
CA VAL A 132 4.18 5.00 -5.07
C VAL A 132 2.69 5.28 -5.11
N PHE A 133 2.26 6.33 -4.43
CA PHE A 133 0.87 6.76 -4.41
C PHE A 133 0.75 8.28 -4.58
N ILE A 134 -0.35 8.70 -5.21
CA ILE A 134 -0.59 10.10 -5.56
C ILE A 134 -1.89 10.55 -4.89
N PRO A 135 -1.84 11.22 -3.74
CA PRO A 135 -3.04 11.73 -3.09
C PRO A 135 -3.61 12.94 -3.83
N GLU A 136 -4.94 13.00 -3.94
CA GLU A 136 -5.63 14.16 -4.53
C GLU A 136 -5.46 15.43 -3.71
N LYS A 137 -5.40 15.29 -2.39
CA LYS A 137 -5.16 16.37 -1.43
C LYS A 137 -3.89 16.08 -0.66
N THR A 138 -2.88 16.88 -0.86
CA THR A 138 -1.67 16.83 -0.07
C THR A 138 -1.95 17.51 1.27
N ARG A 139 -2.14 16.73 2.34
CA ARG A 139 -1.99 17.27 3.70
C ARG A 139 -0.49 17.45 3.95
N ASP A 140 -0.12 18.35 4.83
CA ASP A 140 1.29 18.59 5.16
C ASP A 140 1.93 17.30 5.69
N VAL A 141 2.51 16.53 4.77
CA VAL A 141 3.31 15.37 5.12
C VAL A 141 4.66 15.88 5.63
N ALA A 142 4.97 15.57 6.86
CA ALA A 142 6.17 16.05 7.55
C ALA A 142 7.50 15.52 6.96
N SER A 143 7.47 14.80 5.84
CA SER A 143 8.68 14.32 5.17
C SER A 143 9.37 15.43 4.39
N SER A 144 10.61 15.74 4.77
CA SER A 144 11.50 16.66 4.05
C SER A 144 12.44 15.95 3.07
N ILE A 145 12.21 14.65 2.83
CA ILE A 145 13.05 13.78 1.99
C ILE A 145 12.41 13.66 0.61
N TYR A 146 13.22 13.74 -0.43
CA TYR A 146 12.82 13.64 -1.83
C TYR A 146 13.54 12.47 -2.49
N LEU A 147 12.80 11.51 -3.00
CA LEU A 147 13.31 10.39 -3.76
C LEU A 147 12.84 10.50 -5.22
N MET A 148 13.69 10.09 -6.16
CA MET A 148 13.37 10.15 -7.57
C MET A 148 14.09 9.04 -8.33
N GLY A 149 13.42 8.47 -9.32
CA GLY A 149 14.01 7.50 -10.23
C GLY A 149 13.15 7.27 -11.47
N PRO A 150 13.65 6.50 -12.42
CA PRO A 150 12.85 6.03 -13.55
C PRO A 150 11.61 5.26 -13.10
N GLU A 151 10.63 5.13 -13.99
CA GLU A 151 9.45 4.32 -13.74
C GLU A 151 9.82 2.88 -13.35
N GLY A 152 9.16 2.34 -12.31
CA GLY A 152 9.43 1.01 -11.76
C GLY A 152 10.66 0.89 -10.85
N SER A 153 11.42 1.97 -10.61
CA SER A 153 12.62 1.94 -9.76
C SER A 153 12.39 2.30 -8.30
N SER A 154 11.15 2.58 -7.89
CA SER A 154 10.85 3.11 -6.55
C SER A 154 11.35 2.22 -5.42
N TYR A 155 11.13 0.91 -5.52
CA TYR A 155 11.66 -0.05 -4.55
C TYR A 155 13.19 0.03 -4.44
N THR A 156 13.90 0.02 -5.56
CA THR A 156 15.37 0.11 -5.59
C THR A 156 15.89 1.41 -5.00
N VAL A 157 15.19 2.54 -5.27
CA VAL A 157 15.60 3.84 -4.73
C VAL A 157 15.35 3.91 -3.22
N VAL A 158 14.24 3.37 -2.73
CA VAL A 158 13.94 3.29 -1.28
C VAL A 158 14.96 2.40 -0.58
N GLU A 159 15.24 1.21 -1.11
CA GLU A 159 16.24 0.29 -0.56
C GLU A 159 17.62 0.96 -0.47
N GLN A 160 18.06 1.59 -1.56
CA GLN A 160 19.32 2.31 -1.59
C GLN A 160 19.35 3.47 -0.59
N TYR A 161 18.27 4.25 -0.49
CA TYR A 161 18.16 5.33 0.49
C TYR A 161 18.32 4.82 1.93
N LEU A 162 17.65 3.74 2.28
CA LEU A 162 17.74 3.15 3.62
C LEU A 162 19.15 2.63 3.91
N ALA A 163 19.80 2.00 2.94
CA ALA A 163 21.18 1.55 3.04
C ALA A 163 22.17 2.71 3.27
N LEU A 164 22.07 3.78 2.48
CA LEU A 164 22.93 4.96 2.62
C LEU A 164 22.67 5.67 3.96
N ARG A 165 21.39 5.86 4.34
CA ARG A 165 20.99 6.47 5.60
C ARG A 165 21.52 5.72 6.81
N SER A 166 21.44 4.39 6.82
CA SER A 166 21.92 3.57 7.94
C SER A 166 23.41 3.70 8.20
N SER A 167 24.20 3.89 7.14
CA SER A 167 25.65 4.07 7.23
C SER A 167 26.10 5.54 7.43
N ALA A 168 25.16 6.49 7.31
CA ALA A 168 25.43 7.93 7.49
C ALA A 168 25.18 8.44 8.92
N VAL A 169 24.86 7.58 9.88
CA VAL A 169 24.51 8.00 11.26
C VAL A 169 25.59 8.85 11.95
N SER A 170 26.84 8.66 11.57
CA SER A 170 27.99 9.42 12.13
C SER A 170 28.23 10.76 11.43
N LEU A 171 27.55 11.04 10.32
CA LEU A 171 27.71 12.31 9.61
C LEU A 171 26.86 13.42 10.26
N PRO A 172 27.37 14.66 10.34
CA PRO A 172 26.62 15.80 10.87
C PRO A 172 25.60 16.38 9.85
N ILE A 173 25.45 15.75 8.69
CA ILE A 173 24.54 16.14 7.60
C ILE A 173 23.54 15.02 7.30
N ARG A 174 22.37 15.39 6.77
CA ARG A 174 21.30 14.45 6.46
C ARG A 174 21.03 14.44 4.96
N ILE A 175 20.71 13.26 4.46
CA ILE A 175 20.25 13.12 3.07
C ILE A 175 18.93 13.86 2.92
N LYS A 176 18.89 14.87 2.06
CA LYS A 176 17.68 15.61 1.68
C LYS A 176 17.03 15.01 0.45
N SER A 177 17.83 14.59 -0.54
CA SER A 177 17.30 13.86 -1.69
C SER A 177 18.26 12.80 -2.19
N LEU A 178 17.68 11.74 -2.77
CA LEU A 178 18.40 10.71 -3.51
C LEU A 178 17.71 10.53 -4.86
N SER A 179 18.48 10.57 -5.92
CA SER A 179 17.96 10.34 -7.27
C SER A 179 18.77 9.29 -8.03
N LEU A 180 18.06 8.48 -8.79
CA LEU A 180 18.57 7.56 -9.79
C LEU A 180 18.18 8.09 -11.16
N ASN A 181 19.15 8.32 -12.06
CA ASN A 181 18.83 8.74 -13.42
C ASN A 181 18.63 7.55 -14.36
N GLN A 182 18.20 7.81 -15.58
CA GLN A 182 17.97 6.77 -16.61
C GLN A 182 19.23 6.00 -17.02
N TYR A 183 20.43 6.50 -16.70
CA TYR A 183 21.71 5.84 -16.96
C TYR A 183 22.20 5.00 -15.78
N GLY A 184 21.41 4.89 -14.73
CA GLY A 184 21.76 4.16 -13.51
C GLY A 184 22.68 4.91 -12.56
N GLU A 185 22.88 6.23 -12.75
CA GLU A 185 23.74 7.02 -11.89
C GLU A 185 22.97 7.56 -10.67
N TRP A 186 23.59 7.42 -9.51
CA TRP A 186 23.09 7.88 -8.22
C TRP A 186 23.64 9.25 -7.85
N HIS A 187 22.73 10.09 -7.42
CA HIS A 187 23.01 11.45 -6.98
C HIS A 187 22.34 11.73 -5.64
N VAL A 188 23.08 12.28 -4.70
CA VAL A 188 22.63 12.60 -3.32
C VAL A 188 22.76 14.10 -3.09
N LYS A 189 21.71 14.72 -2.53
CA LYS A 189 21.80 16.07 -1.98
C LYS A 189 21.59 16.03 -0.47
N PHE A 190 22.35 16.82 0.23
CA PHE A 190 22.26 16.96 1.68
C PHE A 190 21.53 18.24 2.09
N ASP A 191 21.13 18.29 3.35
CA ASP A 191 20.39 19.41 3.95
C ASP A 191 21.24 20.70 4.04
N ASP A 192 22.57 20.59 4.11
CA ASP A 192 23.53 21.70 4.10
C ASP A 192 23.80 22.26 2.70
N GLY A 193 23.21 21.66 1.65
CA GLY A 193 23.36 22.04 0.25
C GLY A 193 24.47 21.33 -0.50
N LEU A 194 25.19 20.38 0.13
CA LEU A 194 26.20 19.58 -0.57
C LEU A 194 25.56 18.65 -1.60
N ASP A 195 26.13 18.66 -2.82
CA ASP A 195 25.83 17.72 -3.92
C ASP A 195 26.88 16.61 -3.96
N LEU A 196 26.45 15.35 -4.01
CA LEU A 196 27.33 14.19 -4.10
C LEU A 196 26.98 13.32 -5.30
N GLU A 197 27.93 13.12 -6.19
CA GLU A 197 27.79 12.20 -7.33
C GLU A 197 28.45 10.86 -7.03
N LEU A 198 27.64 9.79 -6.98
CA LEU A 198 28.12 8.43 -6.74
C LEU A 198 28.34 7.66 -8.04
N GLY A 199 27.64 8.04 -9.14
CA GLY A 199 27.65 7.31 -10.41
C GLY A 199 26.87 5.99 -10.34
N SER A 200 27.08 5.13 -11.34
CA SER A 200 26.32 3.87 -11.49
C SER A 200 27.02 2.63 -10.92
N GLU A 201 28.32 2.68 -10.75
CA GLU A 201 29.14 1.55 -10.32
C GLU A 201 29.70 1.72 -8.92
N ALA A 202 29.92 0.60 -8.22
CA ALA A 202 30.55 0.55 -6.90
C ALA A 202 29.98 1.57 -5.88
N VAL A 203 28.66 1.82 -5.92
CA VAL A 203 27.97 2.86 -5.15
C VAL A 203 28.26 2.77 -3.66
N THR A 204 28.19 1.58 -3.08
CA THR A 204 28.47 1.35 -1.67
C THR A 204 29.93 1.65 -1.31
N GLN A 205 30.89 1.30 -2.17
CA GLN A 205 32.31 1.58 -1.92
C GLN A 205 32.58 3.08 -1.99
N ARG A 206 32.01 3.78 -2.98
CA ARG A 206 32.12 5.22 -3.15
C ARG A 206 31.50 5.97 -1.97
N TRP A 207 30.34 5.52 -1.53
CA TRP A 207 29.67 6.05 -0.33
C TRP A 207 30.54 5.89 0.93
N ASN A 208 31.08 4.69 1.16
CA ASN A 208 31.96 4.45 2.31
C ASN A 208 33.23 5.30 2.24
N ARG A 209 33.80 5.52 1.06
CA ARG A 209 34.92 6.43 0.88
C ARG A 209 34.53 7.87 1.19
N PHE A 210 33.38 8.33 0.73
CA PHE A 210 32.85 9.66 1.07
C PHE A 210 32.69 9.81 2.58
N THR A 211 31.98 8.92 3.26
CA THR A 211 31.72 9.00 4.71
C THR A 211 33.02 9.01 5.51
N LYS A 212 34.00 8.22 5.10
CA LYS A 212 35.31 8.14 5.76
C LYS A 212 36.09 9.44 5.65
N HIS A 213 36.00 10.15 4.54
CA HIS A 213 36.84 11.35 4.28
C HIS A 213 36.07 12.65 4.48
N TYR A 214 34.78 12.65 4.73
CA TYR A 214 33.96 13.85 4.84
C TYR A 214 34.50 14.86 5.84
N SER A 215 34.86 14.44 7.05
CA SER A 215 35.40 15.34 8.09
C SER A 215 36.67 16.07 7.66
N HIS A 216 37.53 15.40 6.90
CA HIS A 216 38.78 16.03 6.37
C HIS A 216 38.46 17.05 5.27
N VAL A 217 37.45 16.79 4.45
CA VAL A 217 37.05 17.72 3.38
C VAL A 217 36.46 18.98 3.97
N VAL A 218 35.49 18.87 4.87
CA VAL A 218 34.81 20.04 5.48
C VAL A 218 35.75 20.86 6.37
N ALA A 219 36.80 20.25 6.94
CA ALA A 219 37.80 20.95 7.71
C ALA A 219 38.63 21.95 6.87
N GLN A 220 38.69 21.78 5.55
CA GLN A 220 39.39 22.67 4.66
C GLN A 220 38.55 23.89 4.25
N LYS A 221 37.35 23.64 3.76
CA LYS A 221 36.38 24.63 3.31
C LYS A 221 35.02 23.92 3.10
N LYS A 222 33.95 24.69 3.07
CA LYS A 222 32.58 24.12 2.77
C LYS A 222 32.55 23.62 1.33
N PRO A 223 32.33 22.31 1.10
CA PRO A 223 32.21 21.78 -0.25
C PRO A 223 30.82 22.10 -0.79
N GLN A 224 30.73 22.44 -2.07
CA GLN A 224 29.47 22.59 -2.80
C GLN A 224 29.09 21.29 -3.51
N ARG A 225 30.08 20.60 -4.10
CA ARG A 225 29.89 19.35 -4.83
C ARG A 225 31.09 18.45 -4.65
N ILE A 226 30.82 17.14 -4.49
CA ILE A 226 31.84 16.10 -4.44
C ILE A 226 31.48 15.05 -5.50
N ASP A 227 32.44 14.76 -6.40
CA ASP A 227 32.31 13.73 -7.43
C ASP A 227 33.15 12.52 -7.04
N MET A 228 32.45 11.41 -6.72
CA MET A 228 33.04 10.14 -6.26
C MET A 228 33.27 9.13 -7.40
N ARG A 229 33.02 9.49 -8.66
CA ARG A 229 33.07 8.54 -9.80
C ARG A 229 34.49 8.09 -10.13
N TYR A 230 35.51 8.80 -9.65
CA TYR A 230 36.89 8.41 -9.83
C TYR A 230 37.26 7.13 -9.06
N GLU A 231 38.07 6.27 -9.66
CA GLU A 231 38.43 4.96 -9.11
C GLU A 231 39.17 5.07 -7.77
N HIS A 232 40.20 5.92 -7.70
CA HIS A 232 41.10 6.03 -6.54
C HIS A 232 41.02 7.35 -5.78
N GLY A 233 40.03 8.21 -6.08
CA GLY A 233 39.89 9.49 -5.46
C GLY A 233 38.50 10.08 -5.56
N PHE A 234 38.46 11.40 -5.43
CA PHE A 234 37.24 12.20 -5.67
C PHE A 234 37.65 13.63 -6.01
N ALA A 235 36.80 14.35 -6.73
CA ALA A 235 36.96 15.76 -6.99
C ALA A 235 36.03 16.58 -6.07
N VAL A 236 36.51 17.73 -5.60
CA VAL A 236 35.73 18.63 -4.75
C VAL A 236 35.62 19.99 -5.44
N ARG A 237 34.39 20.46 -5.59
CA ARG A 237 34.12 21.86 -5.92
C ARG A 237 33.75 22.58 -4.62
N TRP A 238 34.45 23.65 -4.34
CA TRP A 238 34.25 24.48 -3.18
C TRP A 238 33.21 25.56 -3.45
N SER A 239 32.46 25.97 -2.41
CA SER A 239 31.59 27.14 -2.52
C SER A 239 32.42 28.41 -2.68
N ASP A 240 32.06 29.25 -3.65
CA ASP A 240 32.60 30.62 -3.80
C ASP A 240 31.88 31.58 -2.82
N GLU A 241 31.84 31.23 -1.53
CA GLU A 241 31.42 32.20 -0.53
C GLU A 241 32.45 33.31 -0.54
N ALA A 242 32.05 34.48 -1.06
CA ALA A 242 32.81 35.70 -0.94
C ALA A 242 33.23 35.87 0.53
N VAL A 243 34.52 35.98 0.76
CA VAL A 243 35.05 36.41 2.04
C VAL A 243 34.39 37.76 2.32
N ILE A 244 33.46 37.81 3.26
CA ILE A 244 33.00 39.10 3.80
C ILE A 244 34.20 39.63 4.55
N GLU A 245 34.98 40.48 3.89
CA GLU A 245 35.98 41.30 4.56
C GLU A 245 35.23 42.19 5.57
N VAL A 246 35.26 41.76 6.82
CA VAL A 246 34.92 42.65 7.93
C VAL A 246 36.03 43.70 7.95
N LYS A 247 35.83 44.82 7.25
CA LYS A 247 36.63 46.02 7.47
C LYS A 247 36.46 46.39 8.94
N ALA A 248 37.46 46.07 9.75
CA ALA A 248 37.65 46.68 11.04
C ALA A 248 37.87 48.18 10.80
N ASN A 249 36.81 48.97 11.03
CA ASN A 249 36.96 50.40 11.12
C ASN A 249 37.73 50.67 12.42
N GLY A 250 38.95 51.16 12.24
CA GLY A 250 39.74 51.77 13.29
C GLY A 250 39.16 53.11 13.78
#